data_faa3f3d917111186404665c512baad86
#
_entry.id   faa3f3d917111186404665c512baad86
#
_cell.length_a   1.000
_cell.length_b   1.000
_cell.length_c   1.000
_cell.angle_alpha   90.00
_cell.angle_beta   90.00
_cell.angle_gamma   90.00
#
_symmetry.space_group_name_H-M   'P 1'
#
loop_
_entity.id
_entity.type
_entity.pdbx_description
1 polymer ?
#
loop_
_entity_poly.entity_id
_entity_poly.type
_entity_poly.pdbx_seq_one_letter_code
_entity_poly.pdbx_strand_id
1 'polypeptide(L)'
;MALPNNYPLYQDTLCTTTNSIASTPLACAVRAPYRGTIVRIGAVSHGAFTTDCSIAVAIITSPTAGVAPGAGTAVTGSPMILDDTNSAAGTQTSMVPTGANVVNEGDIIVFTPSGSTGTTIGGTFTVTLRAG
;
A
#
# COMPACT_ATOMS: atom_id res chain seq x y z
N MET A 1 0.38 -21.44 -25.75
CA MET A 1 -0.18 -20.54 -26.77
C MET A 1 0.19 -19.10 -26.42
N ALA A 2 0.71 -18.37 -27.40
CA ALA A 2 0.97 -16.94 -27.19
C ALA A 2 -0.33 -16.15 -27.18
N LEU A 3 -0.47 -15.20 -26.28
CA LEU A 3 -1.62 -14.30 -26.26
C LEU A 3 -1.49 -13.25 -27.36
N PRO A 4 -2.60 -12.81 -27.96
CA PRO A 4 -2.57 -11.70 -28.91
C PRO A 4 -2.01 -10.43 -28.24
N ASN A 5 -1.32 -9.59 -29.01
CA ASN A 5 -0.73 -8.36 -28.49
C ASN A 5 -1.77 -7.40 -27.91
N ASN A 6 -3.01 -7.48 -28.37
CA ASN A 6 -4.12 -6.66 -27.87
C ASN A 6 -4.90 -7.32 -26.75
N TYR A 7 -4.46 -8.47 -26.24
CA TYR A 7 -5.10 -9.13 -25.12
C TYR A 7 -4.89 -8.30 -23.86
N PRO A 8 -5.97 -7.95 -23.14
CA PRO A 8 -5.82 -7.14 -21.94
C PRO A 8 -5.03 -7.89 -20.89
N LEU A 9 -4.04 -7.21 -20.29
CA LEU A 9 -3.29 -7.75 -19.18
C LEU A 9 -4.19 -7.89 -17.96
N TYR A 10 -4.03 -8.99 -17.25
CA TYR A 10 -4.78 -9.22 -16.01
C TYR A 10 -4.33 -8.22 -14.95
N GLN A 11 -5.28 -7.49 -14.40
CA GLN A 11 -5.05 -6.58 -13.28
C GLN A 11 -6.03 -6.89 -12.16
N ASP A 12 -5.56 -6.72 -10.94
CA ASP A 12 -6.36 -6.94 -9.76
C ASP A 12 -6.05 -5.86 -8.73
N THR A 13 -7.05 -5.48 -7.96
CA THR A 13 -6.88 -4.52 -6.88
C THR A 13 -6.98 -5.25 -5.55
N LEU A 14 -5.88 -5.21 -4.80
CA LEU A 14 -5.79 -5.75 -3.46
C LEU A 14 -6.11 -4.65 -2.47
N CYS A 15 -6.74 -5.00 -1.37
CA CYS A 15 -7.16 -4.05 -0.35
C CYS A 15 -6.77 -4.55 1.04
N THR A 16 -6.30 -3.64 1.88
CA THR A 16 -6.03 -3.91 3.29
C THR A 16 -6.41 -2.70 4.12
N THR A 17 -6.76 -2.91 5.37
CA THR A 17 -7.15 -1.83 6.28
C THR A 17 -6.35 -1.89 7.56
N THR A 18 -6.14 -0.72 8.15
CA THR A 18 -5.60 -0.60 9.50
C THR A 18 -6.61 0.09 10.39
N ASN A 19 -6.59 -0.23 11.68
CA ASN A 19 -7.44 0.43 12.66
C ASN A 19 -6.92 1.81 13.07
N SER A 20 -5.68 2.12 12.76
CA SER A 20 -5.11 3.41 13.13
C SER A 20 -4.07 3.89 12.13
N ILE A 21 -4.30 5.08 11.58
CA ILE A 21 -3.31 5.84 10.82
C ILE A 21 -2.84 7.09 11.58
N ALA A 22 -3.51 7.43 12.67
CA ALA A 22 -3.22 8.59 13.49
C ALA A 22 -3.15 8.20 14.97
N SER A 23 -2.49 8.99 15.79
CA SER A 23 -2.28 8.78 17.22
C SER A 23 -1.31 7.63 17.51
N THR A 24 -1.69 6.38 17.35
CA THR A 24 -0.80 5.21 17.46
C THR A 24 -0.90 4.43 16.16
N PRO A 25 -0.17 4.87 15.11
CA PRO A 25 -0.33 4.25 13.79
C PRO A 25 0.09 2.77 13.79
N LEU A 26 -0.68 1.96 13.10
CA LEU A 26 -0.45 0.53 12.96
C LEU A 26 -0.21 0.19 11.49
N ALA A 27 0.87 -0.52 11.23
CA ALA A 27 1.16 -1.05 9.90
C ALA A 27 0.16 -2.14 9.53
N CYS A 28 -0.08 -2.30 8.24
CA CYS A 28 -0.85 -3.41 7.71
C CYS A 28 -0.23 -3.89 6.40
N ALA A 29 -0.62 -5.05 5.95
CA ALA A 29 0.03 -5.69 4.83
C ALA A 29 -0.93 -6.52 4.01
N VAL A 30 -0.56 -6.76 2.76
CA VAL A 30 -1.27 -7.66 1.85
C VAL A 30 -0.26 -8.57 1.16
N ARG A 31 -0.65 -9.81 0.93
CA ARG A 31 0.20 -10.81 0.27
C ARG A 31 -0.07 -10.78 -1.23
N ALA A 32 0.98 -10.75 -2.04
CA ALA A 32 0.86 -10.80 -3.48
C ALA A 32 0.36 -12.19 -3.92
N PRO A 33 -0.77 -12.26 -4.63
CA PRO A 33 -1.36 -13.55 -5.06
C PRO A 33 -0.67 -14.15 -6.27
N TYR A 34 0.08 -13.35 -7.02
CA TYR A 34 0.80 -13.79 -8.21
C TYR A 34 1.94 -12.82 -8.49
N ARG A 35 2.82 -13.20 -9.41
CA ARG A 35 3.88 -12.31 -9.86
C ARG A 35 3.30 -11.18 -10.70
N GLY A 36 3.74 -9.95 -10.42
CA GLY A 36 3.28 -8.80 -11.19
C GLY A 36 4.01 -7.52 -10.84
N THR A 37 3.53 -6.45 -11.46
CA THR A 37 4.03 -5.10 -11.24
C THR A 37 2.96 -4.27 -10.56
N ILE A 38 3.34 -3.59 -9.48
CA ILE A 38 2.45 -2.63 -8.81
C ILE A 38 2.37 -1.40 -9.70
N VAL A 39 1.17 -1.12 -10.21
CA VAL A 39 0.94 -0.01 -11.14
C VAL A 39 0.29 1.20 -10.48
N ARG A 40 -0.33 1.03 -9.31
CA ARG A 40 -0.91 2.12 -8.53
C ARG A 40 -1.08 1.70 -7.08
N ILE A 41 -0.89 2.64 -6.19
CA ILE A 41 -1.13 2.46 -4.76
C ILE A 41 -2.01 3.63 -4.31
N GLY A 42 -2.98 3.36 -3.45
CA GLY A 42 -3.87 4.37 -2.93
C GLY A 42 -4.09 4.23 -1.44
N ALA A 43 -4.56 5.31 -0.83
CA ALA A 43 -4.91 5.34 0.59
C ALA A 43 -6.12 6.23 0.80
N VAL A 44 -7.01 5.82 1.69
CA VAL A 44 -8.22 6.56 2.07
C VAL A 44 -8.32 6.55 3.58
N SER A 45 -8.54 7.73 4.20
CA SER A 45 -8.78 7.82 5.63
C SER A 45 -10.25 7.55 5.96
N HIS A 46 -10.49 7.02 7.16
CA HIS A 46 -11.86 6.77 7.65
C HIS A 46 -12.42 7.94 8.45
N GLY A 47 -11.63 8.96 8.70
CA GLY A 47 -12.06 10.13 9.47
C GLY A 47 -11.04 11.25 9.39
N ALA A 48 -11.30 12.31 10.16
CA ALA A 48 -10.39 13.45 10.26
C ALA A 48 -9.16 13.12 11.09
N PHE A 49 -8.03 13.71 10.72
CA PHE A 49 -6.77 13.59 11.45
C PHE A 49 -6.06 14.94 11.45
N THR A 50 -5.10 15.09 12.35
CA THR A 50 -4.29 16.31 12.49
C THR A 50 -2.86 15.96 12.09
N THR A 51 -2.20 16.85 11.39
CA THR A 51 -0.86 16.65 10.82
C THR A 51 -0.88 15.59 9.71
N ASP A 52 -0.19 15.87 8.62
CA ASP A 52 -0.10 14.98 7.46
C ASP A 52 0.30 13.57 7.87
N CYS A 53 -0.36 12.58 7.28
CA CYS A 53 -0.01 11.17 7.47
C CYS A 53 0.90 10.72 6.33
N SER A 54 2.10 10.29 6.68
CA SER A 54 3.06 9.72 5.74
C SER A 54 2.86 8.19 5.72
N ILE A 55 2.62 7.63 4.56
CA ILE A 55 2.40 6.19 4.40
C ILE A 55 3.53 5.60 3.57
N ALA A 56 4.45 4.93 4.26
CA ALA A 56 5.55 4.24 3.60
C ALA A 56 5.05 2.91 3.03
N VAL A 57 5.46 2.59 1.82
CA VAL A 57 5.11 1.34 1.14
C VAL A 57 6.38 0.58 0.81
N ALA A 58 6.47 -0.65 1.27
CA ALA A 58 7.64 -1.49 1.07
C ALA A 58 7.24 -2.91 0.69
N ILE A 59 8.13 -3.60 -0.01
CA ILE A 59 7.96 -5.00 -0.41
C ILE A 59 8.93 -5.85 0.39
N ILE A 60 8.41 -6.86 1.08
CA ILE A 60 9.19 -7.89 1.76
C ILE A 60 9.22 -9.09 0.84
N THR A 61 10.42 -9.42 0.33
CA THR A 61 10.58 -10.53 -0.62
C THR A 61 10.80 -11.84 0.10
N SER A 62 10.17 -12.90 -0.41
CA SER A 62 10.36 -14.28 0.07
C SER A 62 10.32 -14.43 1.59
N PRO A 63 9.26 -13.92 2.27
CA PRO A 63 9.18 -14.05 3.72
C PRO A 63 9.11 -15.52 4.14
N THR A 64 9.80 -15.86 5.22
CA THR A 64 9.76 -17.22 5.77
C THR A 64 8.50 -17.42 6.58
N ALA A 65 7.76 -18.48 6.29
CA ALA A 65 6.51 -18.79 7.00
C ALA A 65 6.78 -18.96 8.51
N GLY A 66 5.94 -18.34 9.33
CA GLY A 66 6.02 -18.43 10.79
C GLY A 66 7.16 -17.64 11.43
N VAL A 67 7.90 -16.87 10.66
CA VAL A 67 9.01 -16.04 11.15
C VAL A 67 8.67 -14.57 10.84
N ALA A 68 8.90 -13.69 11.82
CA ALA A 68 8.71 -12.26 11.61
C ALA A 68 9.63 -11.77 10.48
N PRO A 69 9.08 -11.11 9.46
CA PRO A 69 9.88 -10.63 8.34
C PRO A 69 10.74 -9.44 8.78
N GLY A 70 11.84 -9.25 8.08
CA GLY A 70 12.66 -8.04 8.24
C GLY A 70 12.02 -6.84 7.55
N ALA A 71 12.78 -5.73 7.51
CA ALA A 71 12.36 -4.55 6.78
C ALA A 71 12.32 -4.85 5.28
N GLY A 72 11.32 -4.29 4.60
CA GLY A 72 11.19 -4.43 3.16
C GLY A 72 12.00 -3.39 2.39
N THR A 73 11.94 -3.49 1.08
CA THR A 73 12.49 -2.49 0.17
C THR A 73 11.39 -1.52 -0.23
N ALA A 74 11.61 -0.22 0.00
CA ALA A 74 10.64 0.79 -0.35
C ALA A 74 10.41 0.83 -1.87
N VAL A 75 9.14 0.93 -2.28
CA VAL A 75 8.83 1.19 -3.70
C VAL A 75 9.26 2.61 -4.04
N THR A 76 9.74 2.81 -5.27
CA THR A 76 10.18 4.15 -5.70
C THR A 76 8.95 5.05 -5.84
N GLY A 77 8.96 6.16 -5.11
CA GLY A 77 7.82 7.09 -4.98
C GLY A 77 7.25 7.12 -3.57
N SER A 78 7.55 6.12 -2.74
CA SER A 78 7.17 6.10 -1.33
C SER A 78 7.91 7.20 -0.55
N PRO A 79 7.29 7.82 0.48
CA PRO A 79 5.92 7.57 0.97
C PRO A 79 4.84 8.34 0.22
N MET A 80 3.60 7.89 0.36
CA MET A 80 2.41 8.70 0.02
C MET A 80 2.09 9.62 1.18
N ILE A 81 1.51 10.79 0.89
CA ILE A 81 1.10 11.74 1.92
C ILE A 81 -0.42 11.91 1.86
N LEU A 82 -1.09 11.67 2.99
CA LEU A 82 -2.46 12.10 3.23
C LEU A 82 -2.41 13.48 3.89
N ASP A 83 -2.95 14.47 3.21
CA ASP A 83 -2.96 15.86 3.65
C ASP A 83 -4.02 16.05 4.72
N ASP A 84 -3.66 16.71 5.82
CA ASP A 84 -4.57 16.95 6.94
C ASP A 84 -5.51 18.14 6.71
N THR A 85 -5.28 18.94 5.69
CA THR A 85 -6.11 20.12 5.40
C THR A 85 -7.55 19.71 5.08
N ASN A 86 -8.48 20.11 5.95
CA ASN A 86 -9.90 19.72 5.83
C ASN A 86 -10.11 18.20 5.73
N SER A 87 -9.28 17.44 6.44
CA SER A 87 -9.41 15.98 6.42
C SER A 87 -10.73 15.52 7.00
N ALA A 88 -11.27 14.46 6.42
CA ALA A 88 -12.54 13.85 6.80
C ALA A 88 -12.54 12.40 6.33
N ALA A 89 -13.61 11.67 6.63
CA ALA A 89 -13.78 10.35 6.03
C ALA A 89 -13.77 10.47 4.51
N GLY A 90 -12.92 9.70 3.85
CA GLY A 90 -12.76 9.73 2.40
C GLY A 90 -11.62 10.60 1.90
N THR A 91 -10.86 11.27 2.77
CA THR A 91 -9.62 11.94 2.36
C THR A 91 -8.67 10.90 1.79
N GLN A 92 -8.15 11.17 0.59
CA GLN A 92 -7.42 10.16 -0.18
C GLN A 92 -6.15 10.69 -0.79
N THR A 93 -5.25 9.77 -1.10
CA THR A 93 -4.07 10.02 -1.93
C THR A 93 -3.75 8.77 -2.74
N SER A 94 -2.95 8.94 -3.77
CA SER A 94 -2.47 7.81 -4.56
C SER A 94 -1.11 8.14 -5.16
N MET A 95 -0.39 7.08 -5.56
CA MET A 95 0.86 7.24 -6.28
C MET A 95 1.01 6.14 -7.32
N VAL A 96 1.81 6.43 -8.35
CA VAL A 96 2.24 5.46 -9.35
C VAL A 96 3.71 5.18 -9.07
N PRO A 97 4.07 3.96 -8.60
CA PRO A 97 5.47 3.63 -8.37
C PRO A 97 6.27 3.68 -9.68
N THR A 98 7.49 4.20 -9.61
CA THR A 98 8.36 4.34 -10.77
C THR A 98 9.51 3.33 -10.79
N GLY A 99 9.61 2.50 -9.78
CA GLY A 99 10.63 1.45 -9.67
C GLY A 99 10.47 0.65 -8.39
N ALA A 100 11.28 -0.40 -8.22
CA ALA A 100 11.22 -1.30 -7.06
C ALA A 100 9.78 -1.76 -6.76
N ASN A 101 9.02 -2.04 -7.81
CA ASN A 101 7.58 -2.28 -7.74
C ASN A 101 7.17 -3.64 -8.34
N VAL A 102 8.13 -4.53 -8.55
CA VAL A 102 7.84 -5.90 -9.00
C VAL A 102 7.73 -6.81 -7.78
N VAL A 103 6.70 -7.62 -7.75
CA VAL A 103 6.47 -8.62 -6.70
C VAL A 103 6.40 -10.01 -7.30
N ASN A 104 6.77 -11.01 -6.51
CA ASN A 104 6.52 -12.41 -6.81
C ASN A 104 5.38 -12.92 -5.94
N GLU A 105 4.79 -14.05 -6.33
CA GLU A 105 3.77 -14.69 -5.50
C GLU A 105 4.31 -14.92 -4.08
N GLY A 106 3.55 -14.50 -3.09
CA GLY A 106 3.92 -14.66 -1.69
C GLY A 106 4.72 -13.52 -1.10
N ASP A 107 5.19 -12.57 -1.89
CA ASP A 107 5.80 -11.34 -1.36
C ASP A 107 4.75 -10.54 -0.60
N ILE A 108 5.19 -9.78 0.40
CA ILE A 108 4.32 -8.99 1.25
C ILE A 108 4.50 -7.52 0.93
N ILE A 109 3.39 -6.84 0.68
CA ILE A 109 3.36 -5.38 0.48
C ILE A 109 2.89 -4.76 1.78
N VAL A 110 3.75 -3.97 2.42
CA VAL A 110 3.51 -3.40 3.75
C VAL A 110 3.26 -1.91 3.65
N PHE A 111 2.22 -1.45 4.32
CA PHE A 111 1.89 -0.03 4.46
C PHE A 111 2.16 0.37 5.91
N THR A 112 2.99 1.39 6.09
CA THR A 112 3.36 1.88 7.42
C THR A 112 3.01 3.35 7.54
N PRO A 113 1.87 3.69 8.15
CA PRO A 113 1.51 5.07 8.40
C PRO A 113 2.34 5.65 9.55
N SER A 114 2.62 6.96 9.48
CA SER A 114 3.36 7.66 10.53
C SER A 114 3.11 9.16 10.48
N GLY A 115 3.45 9.84 11.57
CA GLY A 115 3.49 11.30 11.64
C GLY A 115 2.16 11.97 11.92
N SER A 116 1.04 11.33 11.70
CA SER A 116 -0.28 11.91 11.93
C SER A 116 -0.68 11.82 13.41
N THR A 117 -1.42 12.83 13.84
CA THR A 117 -1.95 12.94 15.20
C THR A 117 -3.47 13.14 15.15
N GLY A 118 -4.08 13.20 16.32
CA GLY A 118 -5.51 13.37 16.48
C GLY A 118 -6.19 12.14 17.07
N THR A 119 -7.47 11.98 16.80
CA THR A 119 -8.23 10.82 17.27
C THR A 119 -7.81 9.58 16.48
N THR A 120 -7.78 8.43 17.15
CA THR A 120 -7.51 7.15 16.49
C THR A 120 -8.56 6.91 15.41
N ILE A 121 -8.12 6.81 14.16
CA ILE A 121 -8.97 6.51 13.02
C ILE A 121 -8.28 5.50 12.12
N GLY A 122 -9.07 4.73 11.40
CA GLY A 122 -8.57 3.75 10.46
C GLY A 122 -8.26 4.32 9.08
N GLY A 123 -7.66 3.49 8.25
CA GLY A 123 -7.40 3.79 6.86
C GLY A 123 -7.48 2.53 6.00
N THR A 124 -7.83 2.70 4.75
CA THR A 124 -7.86 1.64 3.75
C THR A 124 -6.78 1.90 2.70
N PHE A 125 -6.00 0.90 2.41
CA PHE A 125 -4.95 0.97 1.40
C PHE A 125 -5.25 0.02 0.26
N THR A 126 -4.96 0.46 -0.96
CA THR A 126 -5.20 -0.35 -2.16
C THR A 126 -3.92 -0.46 -2.97
N VAL A 127 -3.76 -1.61 -3.61
CA VAL A 127 -2.66 -1.88 -4.55
C VAL A 127 -3.27 -2.46 -5.81
N THR A 128 -3.02 -1.83 -6.93
CA THR A 128 -3.37 -2.40 -8.22
C THR A 128 -2.16 -3.13 -8.78
N LEU A 129 -2.30 -4.43 -8.98
CA LEU A 129 -1.25 -5.33 -9.42
C LEU A 129 -1.58 -5.83 -10.81
N ARG A 130 -0.65 -5.66 -11.73
CA ARG A 130 -0.76 -6.16 -13.11
C ARG A 130 0.11 -7.40 -13.26
N ALA A 131 -0.50 -8.53 -13.67
CA ALA A 131 0.19 -9.79 -13.85
C ALA A 131 1.26 -9.71 -14.94
N GLY A 132 2.34 -10.43 -14.73
CA GLY A 132 3.40 -10.52 -15.74
C GLY A 132 4.82 -10.42 -15.23
#